data_a1ce44d0a9a7538812842edfbd25803d
#
_entry.id   a1ce44d0a9a7538812842edfbd25803d
#
_cell.length_a   1.000
_cell.length_b   1.000
_cell.length_c   1.000
_cell.angle_alpha   90.00
_cell.angle_beta   90.00
_cell.angle_gamma   90.00
#
_symmetry.space_group_name_H-M   'P 1'
#
loop_
_entity.id
_entity.type
_entity.pdbx_description
1 polymer ?
#
loop_
_entity_poly.entity_id
_entity_poly.type
_entity_poly.pdbx_seq_one_letter_code
_entity_poly.pdbx_strand_id
1 'polypeptide(L)'
;MLQAFDEGNSHAWGNIEYDEDPWVFNASRPYFVTAGLQNRHLSLWASHGRYWDAERGWKWQRPNLFCTTEDLFTQTIVVPYLIPMLENAGAIVFTPRERDWQQQEIVVDNDDRHSISYQEIVNGKKWKNCDSLGFANLQASYQDGENPFQMGTVRQAKATKRKKNSMVSYQPNFQKEGKYAVYVSYQTLPKSVPDAKYIVYHKGQATEFTVNQRMGGGTWVYLGTFEFDKGCNEFNRVVCTNHASRRGVVTTDAVRFGGGMGNIERGGSVSGMPRCLEGARYYAQWAGAPYSVYGGRKGKNDYADDINTRSMMTNWLGGGSVYMPAMDGKRVPIELSLALHSDAGYNPDGQSTWGALAICTTDFNDGMLNSGISRFASKDFAKALRDNLVEDMTNTFGSFGKRYLWDRNYSETRLPEVPSAIIEMLSHQSFPDMRIAQDPMGKFTIARSIYKTILRFVSSNHDEPYVVQPLAPNHFSVEVDELGY
;
A
#
# COMPACT_ATOMS: atom_id res chain seq x y z
N MET A 1 -18.37 15.83 -19.45
CA MET A 1 -19.70 15.21 -19.27
C MET A 1 -19.47 13.77 -18.89
N LEU A 2 -19.83 13.36 -17.67
CA LEU A 2 -19.83 11.94 -17.28
C LEU A 2 -20.78 11.22 -18.26
N GLN A 3 -20.27 10.24 -19.00
CA GLN A 3 -21.18 9.23 -19.51
C GLN A 3 -21.81 8.58 -18.27
N ALA A 4 -23.12 8.74 -18.10
CA ALA A 4 -23.88 7.99 -17.12
C ALA A 4 -23.53 6.52 -17.29
N PHE A 5 -23.21 5.82 -16.21
CA PHE A 5 -23.20 4.37 -16.20
C PHE A 5 -24.56 3.95 -16.77
N ASP A 6 -24.54 3.05 -17.72
CA ASP A 6 -25.75 2.60 -18.42
C ASP A 6 -26.72 2.04 -17.37
N GLU A 7 -27.92 2.66 -17.22
CA GLU A 7 -28.91 2.34 -16.16
C GLU A 7 -29.46 0.90 -16.21
N GLY A 8 -28.91 0.06 -17.03
CA GLY A 8 -29.25 -1.36 -17.13
C GLY A 8 -28.11 -2.32 -16.81
N ASN A 9 -26.92 -1.81 -16.51
CA ASN A 9 -25.74 -2.62 -16.33
C ASN A 9 -25.47 -2.93 -14.84
N SER A 10 -25.42 -4.20 -14.51
CA SER A 10 -25.07 -4.76 -13.19
C SER A 10 -23.59 -4.55 -12.81
N HIS A 11 -22.99 -3.40 -13.16
CA HIS A 11 -21.58 -3.10 -12.92
C HIS A 11 -21.31 -2.49 -11.55
N ALA A 12 -22.35 -1.95 -10.91
CA ALA A 12 -22.27 -1.44 -9.55
C ALA A 12 -21.89 -2.56 -8.57
N TRP A 13 -21.24 -2.20 -7.47
CA TRP A 13 -20.96 -3.15 -6.39
C TRP A 13 -22.23 -3.68 -5.71
N GLY A 14 -23.42 -3.36 -6.22
CA GLY A 14 -24.70 -3.73 -5.65
C GLY A 14 -24.86 -3.07 -4.27
N ASN A 15 -25.33 -3.87 -3.29
CA ASN A 15 -25.45 -3.41 -1.90
C ASN A 15 -24.26 -3.84 -1.03
N ILE A 16 -23.08 -4.03 -1.62
CA ILE A 16 -21.89 -4.44 -0.86
C ILE A 16 -21.22 -3.18 -0.32
N GLU A 17 -21.35 -2.98 0.98
CA GLU A 17 -20.78 -1.86 1.72
C GLU A 17 -19.98 -2.38 2.92
N TYR A 18 -18.86 -1.71 3.19
CA TYR A 18 -18.13 -1.84 4.44
C TYR A 18 -18.32 -0.54 5.23
N ASP A 19 -19.10 -0.60 6.29
CA ASP A 19 -19.50 0.53 7.15
C ASP A 19 -18.94 0.44 8.58
N GLU A 20 -18.03 -0.52 8.83
CA GLU A 20 -17.37 -0.67 10.12
C GLU A 20 -16.09 0.20 10.24
N ASP A 21 -15.42 0.12 11.40
CA ASP A 21 -14.18 0.86 11.65
C ASP A 21 -13.09 0.48 10.63
N PRO A 22 -12.41 1.46 10.00
CA PRO A 22 -11.38 1.18 9.00
C PRO A 22 -10.17 0.46 9.61
N TRP A 23 -9.34 -0.15 8.76
CA TRP A 23 -8.14 -0.84 9.23
C TRP A 23 -7.21 0.08 10.03
N VAL A 24 -6.94 1.27 9.49
CA VAL A 24 -6.13 2.32 10.15
C VAL A 24 -6.85 3.65 10.04
N PHE A 25 -6.95 4.36 11.15
CA PHE A 25 -7.51 5.71 11.19
C PHE A 25 -6.58 6.66 11.93
N ASN A 26 -6.18 7.76 11.29
CA ASN A 26 -5.40 8.83 11.92
C ASN A 26 -6.30 9.74 12.74
N ALA A 27 -6.33 9.55 14.05
CA ALA A 27 -7.15 10.33 14.98
C ALA A 27 -6.62 11.75 15.23
N SER A 28 -5.36 12.03 14.85
CA SER A 28 -4.74 13.36 14.96
C SER A 28 -4.86 14.19 13.69
N ARG A 29 -5.54 13.69 12.64
CA ARG A 29 -5.74 14.45 11.42
C ARG A 29 -6.49 15.76 11.73
N PRO A 30 -6.00 16.93 11.33
CA PRO A 30 -6.58 18.23 11.73
C PRO A 30 -7.89 18.57 10.99
N TYR A 31 -8.28 17.75 10.03
CA TYR A 31 -9.51 17.91 9.25
C TYR A 31 -10.20 16.56 9.04
N PHE A 32 -11.51 16.58 8.86
CA PHE A 32 -12.29 15.40 8.53
C PHE A 32 -12.55 15.33 7.04
N VAL A 33 -12.31 14.17 6.45
CA VAL A 33 -12.81 13.83 5.12
C VAL A 33 -14.15 13.13 5.33
N THR A 34 -15.22 13.69 4.80
CA THR A 34 -16.57 13.19 5.04
C THR A 34 -17.21 12.55 3.81
N ALA A 35 -16.47 12.51 2.70
CA ALA A 35 -16.97 11.99 1.43
C ALA A 35 -15.80 11.50 0.56
N GLY A 36 -16.11 10.90 -0.55
CA GLY A 36 -15.12 10.44 -1.52
C GLY A 36 -14.46 9.12 -1.11
N LEU A 37 -13.17 9.15 -0.77
CA LEU A 37 -12.41 7.94 -0.43
C LEU A 37 -12.27 7.72 1.08
N GLN A 38 -13.02 8.43 1.91
CA GLN A 38 -12.93 8.27 3.36
C GLN A 38 -13.17 6.82 3.79
N ASN A 39 -12.18 6.25 4.51
CA ASN A 39 -12.19 4.87 4.99
C ASN A 39 -12.21 3.78 3.91
N ARG A 40 -12.03 4.12 2.63
CA ARG A 40 -11.95 3.15 1.53
C ARG A 40 -10.58 2.49 1.49
N HIS A 41 -10.53 1.19 1.23
CA HIS A 41 -9.31 0.39 1.21
C HIS A 41 -8.95 0.03 -0.22
N LEU A 42 -7.79 0.48 -0.66
CA LEU A 42 -7.32 0.30 -2.03
C LEU A 42 -6.01 -0.48 -2.05
N SER A 43 -5.81 -1.30 -3.08
CA SER A 43 -4.53 -1.95 -3.35
C SER A 43 -3.98 -1.44 -4.66
N LEU A 44 -2.76 -0.90 -4.66
CA LEU A 44 -2.11 -0.45 -5.88
C LEU A 44 -0.59 -0.61 -5.82
N TRP A 45 0.03 -0.71 -6.98
CA TRP A 45 1.48 -0.87 -7.09
C TRP A 45 2.07 -0.27 -8.35
N ALA A 46 3.33 0.16 -8.22
CA ALA A 46 4.14 0.62 -9.33
C ALA A 46 4.79 -0.59 -10.00
N SER A 47 4.36 -0.94 -11.19
CA SER A 47 4.87 -2.00 -12.08
C SER A 47 5.62 -3.16 -11.38
N HIS A 48 6.89 -3.31 -11.69
CA HIS A 48 7.74 -4.41 -11.26
C HIS A 48 8.88 -3.91 -10.35
N GLY A 49 9.70 -4.86 -9.90
CA GLY A 49 10.95 -4.59 -9.20
C GLY A 49 12.04 -5.54 -9.63
N ARG A 50 13.20 -5.40 -9.00
CA ARG A 50 14.33 -6.28 -9.22
C ARG A 50 13.97 -7.69 -8.76
N TYR A 51 14.36 -8.71 -9.55
CA TYR A 51 14.12 -10.12 -9.24
C TYR A 51 15.37 -10.95 -9.47
N TRP A 52 15.39 -12.14 -8.89
CA TRP A 52 16.46 -13.11 -9.09
C TRP A 52 16.15 -14.06 -10.25
N ASP A 53 17.12 -14.21 -11.14
CA ASP A 53 17.09 -15.11 -12.27
C ASP A 53 18.18 -16.19 -12.07
N ALA A 54 17.83 -17.46 -12.26
CA ALA A 54 18.71 -18.57 -11.97
C ALA A 54 20.02 -18.57 -12.80
N GLU A 55 20.00 -17.99 -13.99
CA GLU A 55 21.15 -17.94 -14.90
C GLU A 55 21.94 -16.63 -14.79
N ARG A 56 21.25 -15.53 -14.46
CA ARG A 56 21.78 -14.16 -14.58
C ARG A 56 21.90 -13.43 -13.23
N GLY A 57 21.43 -14.05 -12.14
CA GLY A 57 21.39 -13.42 -10.82
C GLY A 57 20.34 -12.31 -10.71
N TRP A 58 20.56 -11.38 -9.81
CA TRP A 58 19.66 -10.26 -9.57
C TRP A 58 19.63 -9.26 -10.71
N LYS A 59 18.47 -8.98 -11.30
CA LYS A 59 18.29 -8.10 -12.46
C LYS A 59 16.95 -7.37 -12.43
N TRP A 60 16.86 -6.28 -13.20
CA TRP A 60 15.59 -5.60 -13.48
C TRP A 60 14.72 -6.43 -14.42
N GLN A 61 13.41 -6.27 -14.31
CA GLN A 61 12.48 -6.94 -15.24
C GLN A 61 12.49 -6.31 -16.63
N ARG A 62 12.78 -5.01 -16.70
CA ARG A 62 12.79 -4.25 -17.95
C ARG A 62 14.17 -3.68 -18.28
N PRO A 63 14.46 -3.46 -19.57
CA PRO A 63 15.73 -2.88 -19.99
C PRO A 63 15.86 -1.44 -19.54
N ASN A 64 17.11 -0.97 -19.43
CA ASN A 64 17.42 0.43 -19.20
C ASN A 64 17.33 1.20 -20.52
N LEU A 65 16.43 2.19 -20.57
CA LEU A 65 16.22 3.11 -21.70
C LEU A 65 16.04 4.52 -21.15
N PHE A 66 16.58 5.51 -21.84
CA PHE A 66 16.51 6.93 -21.41
C PHE A 66 16.94 7.15 -19.95
N CYS A 67 18.04 6.48 -19.55
CA CYS A 67 18.62 6.53 -18.20
C CYS A 67 17.72 6.01 -17.08
N THR A 68 16.68 5.22 -17.39
CA THR A 68 15.78 4.61 -16.41
C THR A 68 15.29 3.24 -16.87
N THR A 69 14.55 2.56 -16.02
CA THR A 69 13.75 1.38 -16.35
C THR A 69 12.30 1.65 -15.99
N GLU A 70 11.36 0.88 -16.56
CA GLU A 70 9.97 0.92 -16.10
C GLU A 70 9.87 0.68 -14.58
N ASP A 71 10.66 -0.28 -14.07
CA ASP A 71 10.71 -0.66 -12.65
C ASP A 71 11.02 0.52 -11.70
N LEU A 72 11.82 1.48 -12.15
CA LEU A 72 12.17 2.69 -11.39
C LEU A 72 11.22 3.84 -11.69
N PHE A 73 10.90 4.03 -12.95
CA PHE A 73 10.15 5.18 -13.43
C PHE A 73 8.75 5.25 -12.82
N THR A 74 7.99 4.16 -12.85
CA THR A 74 6.62 4.11 -12.33
C THR A 74 6.53 4.47 -10.86
N GLN A 75 7.53 4.09 -10.05
CA GLN A 75 7.59 4.47 -8.63
C GLN A 75 7.65 5.98 -8.43
N THR A 76 8.30 6.72 -9.34
CA THR A 76 8.43 8.18 -9.23
C THR A 76 7.12 8.94 -9.45
N ILE A 77 6.09 8.26 -9.92
CA ILE A 77 4.72 8.78 -10.06
C ILE A 77 3.85 8.27 -8.89
N VAL A 78 3.90 6.96 -8.65
CA VAL A 78 2.97 6.29 -7.72
C VAL A 78 3.24 6.70 -6.28
N VAL A 79 4.50 6.60 -5.82
CA VAL A 79 4.83 6.79 -4.41
C VAL A 79 4.77 8.25 -3.97
N PRO A 80 5.38 9.22 -4.68
CA PRO A 80 5.39 10.61 -4.22
C PRO A 80 4.16 11.45 -4.61
N TYR A 81 3.34 10.99 -5.57
CA TYR A 81 2.20 11.75 -6.04
C TYR A 81 0.87 11.02 -5.83
N LEU A 82 0.67 9.83 -6.43
CA LEU A 82 -0.64 9.17 -6.43
C LEU A 82 -1.06 8.71 -5.03
N ILE A 83 -0.20 7.98 -4.33
CA ILE A 83 -0.52 7.48 -2.98
C ILE A 83 -0.85 8.63 -2.02
N PRO A 84 -0.06 9.71 -1.92
CA PRO A 84 -0.41 10.86 -1.09
C PRO A 84 -1.75 11.52 -1.45
N MET A 85 -2.12 11.59 -2.74
CA MET A 85 -3.42 12.13 -3.15
C MET A 85 -4.57 11.25 -2.65
N LEU A 86 -4.45 9.92 -2.78
CA LEU A 86 -5.45 8.97 -2.32
C LEU A 86 -5.60 8.99 -0.79
N GLU A 87 -4.48 8.96 -0.06
CA GLU A 87 -4.47 8.99 1.41
C GLU A 87 -4.95 10.34 1.95
N ASN A 88 -4.64 11.45 1.27
CA ASN A 88 -5.17 12.76 1.61
C ASN A 88 -6.69 12.81 1.45
N ALA A 89 -7.24 12.10 0.48
CA ALA A 89 -8.68 11.95 0.29
C ALA A 89 -9.34 10.95 1.26
N GLY A 90 -8.59 10.34 2.16
CA GLY A 90 -9.09 9.47 3.22
C GLY A 90 -8.97 7.97 2.94
N ALA A 91 -8.38 7.57 1.82
CA ALA A 91 -8.14 6.16 1.53
C ALA A 91 -7.07 5.55 2.42
N ILE A 92 -7.21 4.26 2.70
CA ILE A 92 -6.18 3.39 3.25
C ILE A 92 -5.56 2.62 2.08
N VAL A 93 -4.30 2.94 1.76
CA VAL A 93 -3.63 2.40 0.58
C VAL A 93 -2.67 1.28 0.99
N PHE A 94 -2.96 0.07 0.54
CA PHE A 94 -2.06 -1.07 0.61
C PHE A 94 -1.21 -1.16 -0.66
N THR A 95 0.06 -1.47 -0.49
CA THR A 95 0.98 -1.76 -1.59
C THR A 95 1.60 -3.14 -1.38
N PRO A 96 1.51 -4.07 -2.36
CA PRO A 96 2.17 -5.38 -2.29
C PRO A 96 3.69 -5.31 -2.51
N ARG A 97 4.24 -4.11 -2.54
CA ARG A 97 5.66 -3.80 -2.57
C ARG A 97 5.98 -2.78 -1.49
N GLU A 98 7.23 -2.74 -1.02
CA GLU A 98 7.67 -1.70 -0.09
C GLU A 98 7.52 -0.31 -0.74
N ARG A 99 6.94 0.62 0.00
CA ARG A 99 6.69 2.00 -0.46
C ARG A 99 7.71 3.01 0.06
N ASP A 100 8.44 2.67 1.11
CA ASP A 100 9.43 3.58 1.71
C ASP A 100 10.79 3.45 1.03
N TRP A 101 11.31 4.57 0.57
CA TRP A 101 12.64 4.64 -0.06
C TRP A 101 13.78 4.76 0.96
N GLN A 102 13.46 4.83 2.25
CA GLN A 102 14.45 4.85 3.32
C GLN A 102 15.24 3.53 3.35
N GLN A 103 16.55 3.62 3.12
CA GLN A 103 17.43 2.45 3.10
C GLN A 103 17.72 1.89 4.50
N GLN A 104 17.59 2.72 5.53
CA GLN A 104 17.72 2.26 6.90
C GLN A 104 16.40 1.63 7.36
N GLU A 105 16.54 0.60 8.18
CA GLU A 105 15.43 -0.06 8.85
C GLU A 105 15.81 -0.32 10.29
N ILE A 106 14.92 0.01 11.20
CA ILE A 106 15.03 -0.37 12.60
C ILE A 106 13.75 -1.12 12.97
N VAL A 107 13.90 -2.33 13.47
CA VAL A 107 12.78 -3.08 14.03
C VAL A 107 12.97 -3.16 15.53
N VAL A 108 11.95 -2.76 16.28
CA VAL A 108 11.88 -2.95 17.72
C VAL A 108 10.82 -4.02 17.98
N ASP A 109 11.24 -5.12 18.60
CA ASP A 109 10.46 -6.32 18.77
C ASP A 109 10.18 -6.61 20.27
N ASN A 110 9.03 -7.21 20.55
CA ASN A 110 8.68 -7.63 21.90
C ASN A 110 9.55 -8.78 22.44
N ASP A 111 10.17 -9.56 21.56
CA ASP A 111 11.07 -10.64 21.95
C ASP A 111 12.44 -10.13 22.40
N ASP A 112 12.78 -8.87 22.10
CA ASP A 112 13.97 -8.17 22.60
C ASP A 112 13.71 -7.46 23.93
N ARG A 113 13.16 -8.17 24.92
CA ARG A 113 12.72 -7.64 26.22
C ARG A 113 13.84 -7.17 27.15
N HIS A 114 15.06 -7.48 26.82
CA HIS A 114 16.23 -7.05 27.59
C HIS A 114 16.82 -5.75 27.04
N SER A 115 16.35 -5.28 25.91
CA SER A 115 16.71 -4.02 25.32
C SER A 115 15.94 -2.86 25.96
N ILE A 116 16.60 -1.70 26.07
CA ILE A 116 15.92 -0.44 26.41
C ILE A 116 14.92 0.01 25.33
N SER A 117 15.03 -0.58 24.15
CA SER A 117 14.17 -0.28 23.00
C SER A 117 12.74 -0.77 23.16
N TYR A 118 12.52 -1.85 23.94
CA TYR A 118 11.19 -2.39 24.23
C TYR A 118 10.89 -2.34 25.72
N GLN A 119 9.77 -1.71 26.11
CA GLN A 119 9.37 -1.58 27.51
C GLN A 119 7.87 -1.76 27.70
N GLU A 120 7.48 -2.55 28.71
CA GLU A 120 6.10 -2.67 29.17
C GLU A 120 5.88 -1.83 30.44
N ILE A 121 5.00 -0.84 30.36
CA ILE A 121 4.59 0.00 31.48
C ILE A 121 3.22 -0.47 31.95
N VAL A 122 3.19 -1.15 33.09
CA VAL A 122 1.97 -1.72 33.64
C VAL A 122 1.26 -0.73 34.56
N ASN A 123 0.08 -0.29 34.12
CA ASN A 123 -0.77 0.59 34.90
C ASN A 123 -2.23 0.08 34.84
N GLY A 124 -2.45 -1.15 35.32
CA GLY A 124 -3.74 -1.83 35.28
C GLY A 124 -3.61 -3.28 34.85
N LYS A 125 -4.11 -3.63 33.67
CA LYS A 125 -4.02 -5.00 33.14
C LYS A 125 -2.63 -5.26 32.58
N LYS A 126 -2.00 -6.36 33.01
CA LYS A 126 -0.66 -6.76 32.55
C LYS A 126 -0.71 -7.29 31.11
N TRP A 127 0.35 -7.02 30.38
CA TRP A 127 0.67 -7.71 29.14
C TRP A 127 1.11 -9.16 29.44
N LYS A 128 0.77 -10.06 28.56
CA LYS A 128 1.16 -11.48 28.62
C LYS A 128 1.38 -12.02 27.21
N ASN A 129 2.06 -13.15 27.09
CA ASN A 129 2.19 -13.81 25.80
C ASN A 129 0.80 -14.22 25.27
N CYS A 130 0.65 -14.11 23.97
CA CYS A 130 -0.41 -14.72 23.19
C CYS A 130 0.01 -16.16 22.82
N ASP A 131 -0.95 -17.02 22.55
CA ASP A 131 -0.66 -18.39 22.05
C ASP A 131 -0.36 -18.41 20.54
N SER A 132 -0.47 -17.25 19.86
CA SER A 132 -0.14 -17.11 18.45
C SER A 132 1.33 -16.81 18.23
N LEU A 133 1.90 -17.29 17.12
CA LEU A 133 3.22 -16.90 16.67
C LEU A 133 3.23 -15.42 16.20
N GLY A 134 4.38 -14.79 16.29
CA GLY A 134 4.62 -13.41 15.91
C GLY A 134 5.88 -13.23 15.09
N PHE A 135 6.23 -11.99 14.87
CA PHE A 135 7.47 -11.58 14.22
C PHE A 135 8.67 -11.79 15.17
N ALA A 136 9.82 -12.16 14.60
CA ALA A 136 11.11 -12.00 15.24
C ALA A 136 12.19 -11.71 14.20
N ASN A 137 13.05 -10.74 14.48
CA ASN A 137 14.18 -10.40 13.64
C ASN A 137 15.42 -11.18 14.10
N LEU A 138 15.47 -12.47 13.76
CA LEU A 138 16.50 -13.39 14.27
C LEU A 138 17.76 -13.44 13.39
N GLN A 139 17.72 -12.97 12.15
CA GLN A 139 18.79 -13.13 11.17
C GLN A 139 18.83 -11.95 10.17
N ALA A 140 20.03 -11.72 9.62
CA ALA A 140 20.24 -10.61 8.68
C ALA A 140 19.59 -10.86 7.31
N SER A 141 19.42 -12.11 6.90
CA SER A 141 18.75 -12.52 5.66
C SER A 141 17.92 -13.78 5.89
N TYR A 142 16.92 -13.98 5.06
CA TYR A 142 15.99 -15.10 5.12
C TYR A 142 16.06 -15.90 3.83
N GLN A 143 16.09 -17.24 3.97
CA GLN A 143 16.00 -18.15 2.84
C GLN A 143 14.58 -18.15 2.25
N ASP A 144 14.46 -18.55 0.97
CA ASP A 144 13.16 -18.69 0.32
C ASP A 144 12.21 -19.60 1.12
N GLY A 145 11.05 -19.08 1.47
CA GLY A 145 10.03 -19.79 2.26
C GLY A 145 10.12 -19.59 3.77
N GLU A 146 11.18 -19.01 4.31
CA GLU A 146 11.22 -18.63 5.73
C GLU A 146 10.28 -17.45 6.00
N ASN A 147 9.52 -17.54 7.09
CA ASN A 147 8.55 -16.50 7.46
C ASN A 147 8.90 -15.87 8.81
N PRO A 148 9.37 -14.62 8.84
CA PRO A 148 9.74 -13.96 10.10
C PRO A 148 8.57 -13.80 11.08
N PHE A 149 7.32 -13.79 10.61
CA PHE A 149 6.12 -13.73 11.45
C PHE A 149 5.72 -15.06 12.11
N GLN A 150 6.51 -16.10 11.91
CA GLN A 150 6.35 -17.40 12.56
C GLN A 150 7.50 -17.75 13.51
N MET A 151 8.41 -16.81 13.77
CA MET A 151 9.64 -17.03 14.51
C MET A 151 9.61 -16.43 15.93
N GLY A 152 8.65 -15.54 16.23
CA GLY A 152 8.54 -14.82 17.47
C GLY A 152 7.26 -15.05 18.25
N THR A 153 7.08 -14.22 19.27
CA THR A 153 5.91 -14.21 20.17
C THR A 153 5.12 -12.92 20.01
N VAL A 154 3.88 -12.91 20.49
CA VAL A 154 2.99 -11.74 20.48
C VAL A 154 2.55 -11.42 21.88
N ARG A 155 2.45 -10.13 22.23
CA ARG A 155 1.92 -9.66 23.51
C ARG A 155 0.44 -9.35 23.41
N GLN A 156 -0.32 -9.65 24.47
CA GLN A 156 -1.73 -9.32 24.56
C GLN A 156 -2.11 -8.77 25.92
N ALA A 157 -3.08 -7.87 25.96
CA ALA A 157 -3.69 -7.39 27.20
C ALA A 157 -5.21 -7.25 27.07
N LYS A 158 -5.94 -7.43 28.15
CA LYS A 158 -7.38 -7.10 28.17
C LYS A 158 -7.57 -5.61 27.96
N ALA A 159 -8.43 -5.24 27.03
CA ALA A 159 -8.79 -3.86 26.78
C ALA A 159 -9.47 -3.19 27.99
N THR A 160 -9.27 -1.90 28.13
CA THR A 160 -9.88 -1.05 29.18
C THR A 160 -10.40 0.27 28.62
N LYS A 161 -11.55 0.72 29.13
CA LYS A 161 -12.10 2.08 28.85
C LYS A 161 -11.55 3.13 29.82
N ARG A 162 -10.81 2.72 30.83
CA ARG A 162 -10.32 3.61 31.89
C ARG A 162 -9.12 4.43 31.39
N LYS A 163 -8.99 5.69 31.87
CA LYS A 163 -7.78 6.52 31.63
C LYS A 163 -6.51 5.84 32.13
N LYS A 164 -6.61 5.07 33.24
CA LYS A 164 -5.51 4.27 33.77
C LYS A 164 -5.38 3.00 32.93
N ASN A 165 -4.43 2.95 32.01
CA ASN A 165 -4.18 1.85 31.09
C ASN A 165 -2.70 1.46 31.05
N SER A 166 -2.42 0.25 30.66
CA SER A 166 -1.06 -0.25 30.46
C SER A 166 -0.62 0.03 29.02
N MET A 167 0.68 0.21 28.81
CA MET A 167 1.24 0.52 27.49
C MET A 167 2.50 -0.28 27.23
N VAL A 168 2.83 -0.40 25.95
CA VAL A 168 4.10 -0.88 25.45
C VAL A 168 4.75 0.24 24.67
N SER A 169 6.03 0.47 24.90
CA SER A 169 6.85 1.47 24.23
C SER A 169 7.88 0.78 23.34
N TYR A 170 7.95 1.19 22.09
CA TYR A 170 8.93 0.78 21.08
C TYR A 170 9.78 1.99 20.72
N GLN A 171 11.04 2.00 21.19
CA GLN A 171 11.94 3.14 21.08
C GLN A 171 13.15 2.79 20.23
N PRO A 172 13.16 3.19 18.94
CA PRO A 172 14.25 2.89 18.01
C PRO A 172 15.51 3.71 18.33
N ASN A 173 16.66 3.21 17.86
CA ASN A 173 17.91 3.96 17.84
C ASN A 173 18.27 4.32 16.39
N PHE A 174 17.91 5.52 15.95
CA PHE A 174 18.15 5.98 14.59
C PHE A 174 19.63 6.32 14.36
N GLN A 175 20.22 5.76 13.32
CA GLN A 175 21.61 6.06 12.95
C GLN A 175 21.75 7.42 12.25
N LYS A 176 20.68 7.86 11.58
CA LYS A 176 20.57 9.16 10.89
C LYS A 176 19.20 9.75 11.15
N GLU A 177 19.13 11.07 11.24
CA GLU A 177 17.85 11.78 11.14
C GLU A 177 17.26 11.63 9.75
N GLY A 178 15.93 11.74 9.64
CA GLY A 178 15.24 11.67 8.36
C GLY A 178 13.79 11.22 8.47
N LYS A 179 13.22 10.98 7.30
CA LYS A 179 11.86 10.44 7.16
C LYS A 179 11.91 8.92 7.13
N TYR A 180 11.06 8.31 7.94
CA TYR A 180 10.91 6.86 8.05
C TYR A 180 9.41 6.51 8.04
N ALA A 181 9.02 5.58 7.21
CA ALA A 181 7.70 4.97 7.33
C ALA A 181 7.63 4.16 8.63
N VAL A 182 6.50 4.21 9.31
CA VAL A 182 6.23 3.46 10.54
C VAL A 182 5.20 2.39 10.24
N TYR A 183 5.58 1.16 10.56
CA TYR A 183 4.71 -0.03 10.46
C TYR A 183 4.60 -0.69 11.81
N VAL A 184 3.41 -1.16 12.14
CA VAL A 184 3.15 -1.96 13.34
C VAL A 184 2.73 -3.35 12.97
N SER A 185 2.96 -4.33 13.86
CA SER A 185 2.41 -5.65 13.75
C SER A 185 1.65 -6.06 15.01
N TYR A 186 0.70 -6.96 14.84
CA TYR A 186 -0.16 -7.52 15.88
C TYR A 186 -0.78 -8.82 15.38
N GLN A 187 -1.52 -9.54 16.22
CA GLN A 187 -2.33 -10.68 15.79
C GLN A 187 -3.82 -10.41 15.92
N THR A 188 -4.58 -10.87 14.94
CA THR A 188 -6.05 -10.87 14.99
C THR A 188 -6.54 -12.07 15.79
N LEU A 189 -7.26 -11.82 16.86
CA LEU A 189 -7.87 -12.83 17.73
C LEU A 189 -9.40 -12.71 17.68
N PRO A 190 -10.17 -13.75 18.06
CA PRO A 190 -11.63 -13.70 18.04
C PRO A 190 -12.26 -12.56 18.87
N LYS A 191 -11.52 -12.04 19.85
CA LYS A 191 -11.96 -10.95 20.73
C LYS A 191 -11.14 -9.67 20.55
N SER A 192 -10.44 -9.51 19.44
CA SER A 192 -9.71 -8.29 19.11
C SER A 192 -10.62 -7.07 19.08
N VAL A 193 -10.11 -5.94 19.56
CA VAL A 193 -10.82 -4.65 19.51
C VAL A 193 -10.72 -4.01 18.12
N PRO A 194 -11.71 -3.19 17.72
CA PRO A 194 -11.65 -2.48 16.44
C PRO A 194 -10.85 -1.17 16.49
N ASP A 195 -10.40 -0.74 17.67
CA ASP A 195 -9.86 0.60 17.92
C ASP A 195 -8.63 0.56 18.86
N ALA A 196 -7.70 -0.36 18.61
CA ALA A 196 -6.43 -0.39 19.34
C ALA A 196 -5.65 0.89 19.08
N LYS A 197 -5.21 1.55 20.18
CA LYS A 197 -4.56 2.86 20.11
C LYS A 197 -3.06 2.73 19.96
N TYR A 198 -2.52 3.34 18.92
CA TYR A 198 -1.10 3.56 18.69
C TYR A 198 -0.79 5.06 18.66
N ILE A 199 0.32 5.47 19.27
CA ILE A 199 0.79 6.85 19.28
C ILE A 199 2.22 6.86 18.75
N VAL A 200 2.45 7.56 17.65
CA VAL A 200 3.78 7.81 17.10
C VAL A 200 4.29 9.14 17.62
N TYR A 201 5.35 9.09 18.43
CA TYR A 201 6.10 10.29 18.85
C TYR A 201 7.25 10.51 17.87
N HIS A 202 7.31 11.70 17.29
CA HIS A 202 8.29 12.07 16.28
C HIS A 202 8.68 13.55 16.43
N LYS A 203 9.96 13.81 16.62
CA LYS A 203 10.48 15.18 16.89
C LYS A 203 9.66 15.97 17.93
N GLY A 204 9.25 15.33 19.02
CA GLY A 204 8.44 15.94 20.07
C GLY A 204 6.95 16.14 19.75
N GLN A 205 6.50 15.79 18.56
CA GLN A 205 5.08 15.74 18.21
C GLN A 205 4.50 14.36 18.50
N ALA A 206 3.18 14.28 18.62
CA ALA A 206 2.47 13.02 18.80
C ALA A 206 1.36 12.89 17.76
N THR A 207 1.36 11.78 17.01
CA THR A 207 0.28 11.44 16.08
C THR A 207 -0.39 10.15 16.56
N GLU A 208 -1.68 10.23 16.82
CA GLU A 208 -2.49 9.12 17.33
C GLU A 208 -3.21 8.40 16.21
N PHE A 209 -3.20 7.07 16.28
CA PHE A 209 -3.92 6.18 15.37
C PHE A 209 -4.81 5.22 16.14
N THR A 210 -5.95 4.87 15.55
CA THR A 210 -6.68 3.66 15.91
C THR A 210 -6.48 2.61 14.82
N VAL A 211 -6.27 1.36 15.24
CA VAL A 211 -6.05 0.21 14.37
C VAL A 211 -7.10 -0.84 14.67
N ASN A 212 -7.85 -1.22 13.64
CA ASN A 212 -8.84 -2.29 13.76
C ASN A 212 -8.14 -3.65 13.73
N GLN A 213 -7.93 -4.22 14.93
CA GLN A 213 -7.23 -5.50 15.08
C GLN A 213 -8.10 -6.73 14.77
N ARG A 214 -9.35 -6.55 14.34
CA ARG A 214 -10.21 -7.63 13.86
C ARG A 214 -9.82 -8.13 12.47
N MET A 215 -8.93 -7.42 11.80
CA MET A 215 -8.39 -7.70 10.47
C MET A 215 -6.88 -7.44 10.41
N GLY A 216 -6.21 -7.91 9.38
CA GLY A 216 -4.82 -7.54 9.04
C GLY A 216 -3.73 -7.98 10.01
N GLY A 217 -4.00 -8.89 10.94
CA GLY A 217 -2.99 -9.40 11.89
C GLY A 217 -1.94 -10.29 11.23
N GLY A 218 -0.70 -10.28 11.78
CA GLY A 218 0.43 -11.08 11.29
C GLY A 218 1.04 -10.57 9.99
N THR A 219 1.09 -9.26 9.84
CA THR A 219 1.77 -8.55 8.74
C THR A 219 2.17 -7.14 9.17
N TRP A 220 2.93 -6.44 8.31
CA TRP A 220 3.25 -5.03 8.50
C TRP A 220 2.07 -4.13 8.14
N VAL A 221 1.64 -3.30 9.07
CA VAL A 221 0.55 -2.34 8.91
C VAL A 221 1.10 -0.93 8.95
N TYR A 222 0.99 -0.23 7.82
CA TYR A 222 1.50 1.14 7.66
C TYR A 222 0.65 2.14 8.43
N LEU A 223 1.28 2.98 9.24
CA LEU A 223 0.63 4.09 9.96
C LEU A 223 0.86 5.45 9.28
N GLY A 224 2.06 5.69 8.79
CA GLY A 224 2.46 6.97 8.20
C GLY A 224 3.96 7.06 8.03
N THR A 225 4.43 8.14 7.39
CA THR A 225 5.85 8.47 7.28
C THR A 225 6.12 9.73 8.08
N PHE A 226 7.09 9.69 9.00
CA PHE A 226 7.37 10.74 9.97
C PHE A 226 8.84 11.09 9.98
N GLU A 227 9.16 12.32 10.40
CA GLU A 227 10.53 12.75 10.64
C GLU A 227 10.98 12.35 12.04
N PHE A 228 12.18 11.77 12.12
CA PHE A 228 12.81 11.39 13.39
C PHE A 228 14.22 11.97 13.49
N ASP A 229 14.61 12.33 14.70
CA ASP A 229 15.98 12.73 15.01
C ASP A 229 16.88 11.50 15.14
N LYS A 230 18.18 11.70 14.93
CA LYS A 230 19.21 10.69 15.19
C LYS A 230 19.25 10.32 16.67
N GLY A 231 19.54 9.05 16.94
CA GLY A 231 19.75 8.52 18.29
C GLY A 231 18.53 7.85 18.87
N CYS A 232 18.63 7.51 20.17
CA CYS A 232 17.58 6.87 20.96
C CYS A 232 17.11 7.87 22.01
N ASN A 233 15.86 8.30 21.91
CA ASN A 233 15.26 9.25 22.86
C ASN A 233 13.74 9.05 22.99
N GLU A 234 13.17 9.58 24.07
CA GLU A 234 11.74 9.43 24.38
C GLU A 234 10.79 10.17 23.43
N PHE A 235 11.30 11.12 22.63
CA PHE A 235 10.52 11.88 21.66
C PHE A 235 10.40 11.19 20.30
N ASN A 236 11.10 10.06 20.12
CA ASN A 236 11.11 9.25 18.90
C ASN A 236 10.75 7.80 19.28
N ARG A 237 9.47 7.48 19.36
CA ARG A 237 9.00 6.13 19.72
C ARG A 237 7.57 5.89 19.25
N VAL A 238 7.17 4.63 19.26
CA VAL A 238 5.76 4.23 19.11
C VAL A 238 5.27 3.64 20.43
N VAL A 239 4.07 4.02 20.83
CA VAL A 239 3.42 3.48 22.03
C VAL A 239 2.12 2.80 21.62
N CYS A 240 1.95 1.54 22.02
CA CYS A 240 0.66 0.84 21.96
C CYS A 240 0.04 0.80 23.36
N THR A 241 -1.24 1.11 23.50
CA THR A 241 -1.94 1.06 24.78
C THR A 241 -3.03 0.00 24.78
N ASN A 242 -3.39 -0.52 25.96
CA ASN A 242 -4.56 -1.39 26.08
C ASN A 242 -5.88 -0.61 26.27
N HIS A 243 -5.89 0.70 25.97
CA HIS A 243 -7.11 1.49 25.93
C HIS A 243 -7.91 1.19 24.65
N ALA A 244 -9.20 0.94 24.78
CA ALA A 244 -10.14 0.79 23.66
C ALA A 244 -11.56 1.15 24.08
N SER A 245 -12.41 1.54 23.13
CA SER A 245 -13.80 1.90 23.38
C SER A 245 -14.67 0.68 23.70
N ARG A 246 -14.27 -0.51 23.29
CA ARG A 246 -15.01 -1.77 23.46
C ARG A 246 -14.24 -2.75 24.35
N ARG A 247 -14.97 -3.70 24.95
CA ARG A 247 -14.36 -4.82 25.68
C ARG A 247 -13.71 -5.77 24.66
N GLY A 248 -12.53 -6.29 25.00
CA GLY A 248 -11.82 -7.22 24.13
C GLY A 248 -10.37 -7.39 24.53
N VAL A 249 -9.55 -7.65 23.54
CA VAL A 249 -8.11 -7.85 23.68
C VAL A 249 -7.39 -6.94 22.69
N VAL A 250 -6.36 -6.28 23.17
CA VAL A 250 -5.36 -5.59 22.34
C VAL A 250 -4.14 -6.50 22.25
N THR A 251 -3.64 -6.71 21.03
CA THR A 251 -2.39 -7.40 20.77
C THR A 251 -1.36 -6.44 20.21
N THR A 252 -0.08 -6.71 20.42
CA THR A 252 1.04 -5.96 19.84
C THR A 252 2.24 -6.88 19.72
N ASP A 253 3.10 -6.62 18.74
CA ASP A 253 4.19 -7.51 18.36
C ASP A 253 5.45 -6.67 18.12
N ALA A 254 5.76 -6.30 16.89
CA ALA A 254 6.89 -5.49 16.53
C ALA A 254 6.48 -4.14 15.92
N VAL A 255 7.40 -3.19 15.93
CA VAL A 255 7.32 -1.91 15.22
C VAL A 255 8.54 -1.76 14.34
N ARG A 256 8.31 -1.49 13.05
CA ARG A 256 9.32 -1.28 12.03
C ARG A 256 9.34 0.18 11.60
N PHE A 257 10.54 0.75 11.52
CA PHE A 257 10.80 2.11 11.06
C PHE A 257 11.71 2.04 9.82
N GLY A 258 11.23 2.55 8.70
CA GLY A 258 11.95 2.59 7.42
C GLY A 258 11.70 1.39 6.52
N GLY A 259 12.04 1.56 5.24
CA GLY A 259 11.88 0.53 4.20
C GLY A 259 12.95 -0.55 4.25
N GLY A 260 14.19 -0.15 4.49
CA GLY A 260 15.34 -1.05 4.61
C GLY A 260 15.89 -1.56 3.27
N MET A 261 16.90 -2.39 3.40
CA MET A 261 17.51 -3.14 2.29
C MET A 261 16.78 -4.46 2.11
N GLY A 262 16.83 -5.00 0.89
CA GLY A 262 16.36 -6.35 0.63
C GLY A 262 17.11 -7.38 1.44
N ASN A 263 16.38 -8.28 2.09
CA ASN A 263 16.92 -9.28 3.01
C ASN A 263 16.46 -10.72 2.70
N ILE A 264 15.85 -10.93 1.53
CA ILE A 264 15.50 -12.28 1.07
C ILE A 264 16.63 -12.78 0.20
N GLU A 265 17.17 -13.95 0.57
CA GLU A 265 18.31 -14.57 -0.10
C GLU A 265 17.84 -15.47 -1.24
N ARG A 266 18.46 -15.27 -2.41
CA ARG A 266 18.27 -16.13 -3.58
C ARG A 266 19.64 -16.45 -4.18
N GLY A 267 19.89 -17.73 -4.50
CA GLY A 267 21.17 -18.15 -5.08
C GLY A 267 22.40 -17.79 -4.24
N GLY A 268 22.26 -17.77 -2.91
CA GLY A 268 23.35 -17.45 -1.98
C GLY A 268 23.64 -15.95 -1.82
N SER A 269 22.77 -15.06 -2.30
CA SER A 269 22.94 -13.62 -2.15
C SER A 269 21.61 -12.88 -2.02
N VAL A 270 21.61 -11.73 -1.34
CA VAL A 270 20.53 -10.76 -1.35
C VAL A 270 20.65 -9.81 -2.56
N SER A 271 19.63 -9.06 -2.88
CA SER A 271 19.61 -8.17 -4.06
C SER A 271 20.66 -7.04 -4.02
N GLY A 272 21.11 -6.66 -2.83
CA GLY A 272 21.97 -5.49 -2.62
C GLY A 272 21.27 -4.14 -2.87
N MET A 273 19.94 -4.13 -2.99
CA MET A 273 19.13 -2.95 -3.26
C MET A 273 18.20 -2.62 -2.10
N PRO A 274 17.74 -1.36 -1.98
CA PRO A 274 16.60 -1.01 -1.12
C PRO A 274 15.39 -1.88 -1.43
N ARG A 275 14.67 -2.31 -0.40
CA ARG A 275 13.52 -3.22 -0.53
C ARG A 275 12.43 -2.65 -1.45
N CYS A 276 12.23 -1.34 -1.49
CA CYS A 276 11.29 -0.70 -2.42
C CYS A 276 11.61 -0.94 -3.90
N LEU A 277 12.85 -1.27 -4.23
CA LEU A 277 13.29 -1.58 -5.59
C LEU A 277 13.20 -3.07 -5.94
N GLU A 278 12.88 -3.92 -4.97
CA GLU A 278 12.67 -5.35 -5.20
C GLU A 278 11.23 -5.65 -5.66
N GLY A 279 11.06 -6.81 -6.27
CA GLY A 279 9.76 -7.34 -6.65
C GLY A 279 8.87 -7.63 -5.43
N ALA A 280 7.57 -7.70 -5.68
CA ALA A 280 6.56 -7.97 -4.66
C ALA A 280 6.76 -9.31 -3.94
N ARG A 281 7.32 -10.30 -4.64
CA ARG A 281 7.61 -11.63 -4.11
C ARG A 281 8.44 -11.58 -2.82
N TYR A 282 9.46 -10.73 -2.79
CA TYR A 282 10.37 -10.62 -1.64
C TYR A 282 9.75 -9.82 -0.51
N TYR A 283 9.01 -8.76 -0.85
CA TYR A 283 8.24 -8.00 0.14
C TYR A 283 7.15 -8.86 0.79
N ALA A 284 6.44 -9.70 0.01
CA ALA A 284 5.42 -10.60 0.54
C ALA A 284 5.96 -11.55 1.61
N GLN A 285 7.14 -12.13 1.37
CA GLN A 285 7.84 -12.97 2.34
C GLN A 285 8.20 -12.18 3.60
N TRP A 286 8.82 -11.00 3.44
CA TRP A 286 9.18 -10.11 4.55
C TRP A 286 7.96 -9.61 5.34
N ALA A 287 6.82 -9.44 4.67
CA ALA A 287 5.55 -9.02 5.26
C ALA A 287 4.72 -10.19 5.86
N GLY A 288 5.29 -11.39 5.96
CA GLY A 288 4.64 -12.51 6.64
C GLY A 288 3.58 -13.25 5.83
N ALA A 289 3.49 -13.01 4.52
CA ALA A 289 2.60 -13.79 3.66
C ALA A 289 3.01 -15.27 3.64
N PRO A 290 2.06 -16.20 3.54
CA PRO A 290 2.39 -17.62 3.39
C PRO A 290 3.03 -17.90 2.03
N TYR A 291 3.84 -18.96 1.95
CA TYR A 291 4.57 -19.31 0.73
C TYR A 291 3.67 -19.47 -0.51
N SER A 292 2.42 -19.91 -0.32
CA SER A 292 1.43 -20.02 -1.39
C SER A 292 1.10 -18.69 -2.09
N VAL A 293 1.34 -17.56 -1.43
CA VAL A 293 1.11 -16.22 -2.00
C VAL A 293 2.24 -15.81 -2.95
N TYR A 294 3.49 -16.18 -2.66
CA TYR A 294 4.66 -15.69 -3.39
C TYR A 294 5.54 -16.79 -4.01
N GLY A 295 5.28 -18.05 -3.74
CA GLY A 295 6.08 -19.19 -4.19
C GLY A 295 5.32 -20.17 -5.10
N GLY A 296 4.42 -19.69 -5.96
CA GLY A 296 3.58 -20.54 -6.83
C GLY A 296 4.39 -21.43 -7.78
N ARG A 297 5.61 -21.05 -8.14
CA ARG A 297 6.57 -21.85 -8.92
C ARG A 297 7.58 -22.58 -8.06
N LYS A 298 7.37 -22.62 -6.74
CA LYS A 298 8.23 -23.32 -5.77
C LYS A 298 9.71 -22.91 -5.87
N GLY A 299 9.97 -21.61 -6.01
CA GLY A 299 11.31 -21.03 -6.12
C GLY A 299 12.03 -21.31 -7.43
N LYS A 300 11.38 -21.86 -8.45
CA LYS A 300 12.00 -22.18 -9.76
C LYS A 300 11.97 -21.03 -10.75
N ASN A 301 11.08 -20.05 -10.56
CA ASN A 301 10.91 -18.92 -11.47
C ASN A 301 10.37 -17.70 -10.72
N ASP A 302 11.29 -16.91 -10.18
CA ASP A 302 10.95 -15.71 -9.40
C ASP A 302 10.25 -14.64 -10.25
N TYR A 303 10.53 -14.58 -11.55
CA TYR A 303 9.82 -13.68 -12.46
C TYR A 303 8.31 -13.96 -12.51
N ALA A 304 7.96 -15.23 -12.74
CA ALA A 304 6.55 -15.64 -12.79
C ALA A 304 5.88 -15.55 -11.41
N ASP A 305 6.61 -15.87 -10.34
CA ASP A 305 6.12 -15.73 -8.98
C ASP A 305 5.85 -14.25 -8.63
N ASP A 306 6.76 -13.34 -8.99
CA ASP A 306 6.61 -11.90 -8.72
C ASP A 306 5.37 -11.31 -9.41
N ILE A 307 5.14 -11.65 -10.68
CA ILE A 307 3.96 -11.19 -11.43
C ILE A 307 2.66 -11.56 -10.71
N ASN A 308 2.56 -12.80 -10.21
CA ASN A 308 1.36 -13.27 -9.54
C ASN A 308 1.24 -12.73 -8.11
N THR A 309 2.35 -12.55 -7.41
CA THR A 309 2.38 -12.14 -6.00
C THR A 309 1.64 -10.84 -5.76
N ARG A 310 1.72 -9.87 -6.66
CA ARG A 310 1.07 -8.57 -6.51
C ARG A 310 -0.44 -8.72 -6.27
N SER A 311 -1.10 -9.48 -7.13
CA SER A 311 -2.52 -9.80 -7.01
C SER A 311 -2.81 -10.75 -5.85
N MET A 312 -1.96 -11.77 -5.65
CA MET A 312 -2.15 -12.76 -4.59
C MET A 312 -2.00 -12.15 -3.19
N MET A 313 -1.13 -11.15 -3.00
CA MET A 313 -1.07 -10.39 -1.74
C MET A 313 -2.34 -9.59 -1.49
N THR A 314 -2.90 -8.97 -2.53
CA THR A 314 -4.19 -8.26 -2.44
C THR A 314 -5.30 -9.21 -1.98
N ASN A 315 -5.39 -10.39 -2.60
CA ASN A 315 -6.38 -11.40 -2.25
C ASN A 315 -6.15 -11.97 -0.82
N TRP A 316 -4.90 -12.25 -0.46
CA TRP A 316 -4.56 -12.71 0.89
C TRP A 316 -4.92 -11.69 1.97
N LEU A 317 -4.69 -10.40 1.70
CA LEU A 317 -5.06 -9.35 2.64
C LEU A 317 -6.59 -9.16 2.69
N GLY A 318 -7.27 -9.22 1.54
CA GLY A 318 -8.70 -8.96 1.42
C GLY A 318 -9.63 -10.14 1.69
N GLY A 319 -9.12 -11.37 1.59
CA GLY A 319 -9.92 -12.59 1.74
C GLY A 319 -10.65 -12.66 3.09
N GLY A 320 -11.91 -13.06 3.07
CA GLY A 320 -12.82 -13.09 4.22
C GLY A 320 -13.47 -11.74 4.53
N SER A 321 -13.23 -10.70 3.74
CA SER A 321 -13.94 -9.42 3.82
C SER A 321 -15.25 -9.45 3.05
N VAL A 322 -16.05 -8.38 3.15
CA VAL A 322 -17.30 -8.24 2.40
C VAL A 322 -17.09 -8.24 0.88
N TYR A 323 -15.92 -7.80 0.42
CA TYR A 323 -15.55 -7.76 -0.99
C TYR A 323 -14.92 -9.07 -1.52
N MET A 324 -14.47 -9.96 -0.62
CA MET A 324 -13.91 -11.27 -0.96
C MET A 324 -14.41 -12.37 0.03
N PRO A 325 -15.72 -12.57 0.14
CA PRO A 325 -16.31 -13.37 1.22
C PRO A 325 -16.02 -14.87 1.16
N ALA A 326 -15.76 -15.41 -0.04
CA ALA A 326 -15.53 -16.83 -0.25
C ALA A 326 -14.04 -17.23 -0.24
N MET A 327 -13.15 -16.31 0.09
CA MET A 327 -11.70 -16.56 0.21
C MET A 327 -11.24 -16.46 1.66
N ASP A 328 -10.27 -17.28 2.02
CA ASP A 328 -9.56 -17.12 3.29
C ASP A 328 -8.50 -16.02 3.19
N GLY A 329 -8.40 -15.19 4.22
CA GLY A 329 -7.41 -14.13 4.27
C GLY A 329 -7.42 -13.30 5.55
N LYS A 330 -6.96 -12.07 5.45
CA LYS A 330 -6.78 -11.15 6.58
C LYS A 330 -7.98 -10.23 6.85
N ARG A 331 -9.04 -10.33 6.05
CA ARG A 331 -10.32 -9.61 6.18
C ARG A 331 -10.26 -8.10 5.98
N VAL A 332 -9.18 -7.56 5.45
CA VAL A 332 -9.11 -6.13 5.12
C VAL A 332 -10.03 -5.85 3.94
N PRO A 333 -11.00 -4.93 4.03
CA PRO A 333 -12.02 -4.75 3.02
C PRO A 333 -11.49 -3.96 1.80
N ILE A 334 -10.47 -4.52 1.13
CA ILE A 334 -9.97 -3.98 -0.13
C ILE A 334 -11.07 -4.10 -1.18
N GLU A 335 -11.40 -2.98 -1.81
CA GLU A 335 -12.52 -2.90 -2.76
C GLU A 335 -12.09 -2.65 -4.20
N LEU A 336 -10.85 -2.19 -4.42
CA LEU A 336 -10.31 -1.88 -5.73
C LEU A 336 -8.82 -2.20 -5.79
N SER A 337 -8.35 -2.65 -6.97
CA SER A 337 -6.95 -2.97 -7.22
C SER A 337 -6.48 -2.30 -8.52
N LEU A 338 -5.24 -1.75 -8.54
CA LEU A 338 -4.68 -1.09 -9.71
C LEU A 338 -3.18 -1.37 -9.85
N ALA A 339 -2.80 -1.89 -11.02
CA ALA A 339 -1.42 -2.01 -11.47
C ALA A 339 -1.05 -0.81 -12.36
N LEU A 340 0.03 -0.11 -12.03
CA LEU A 340 0.49 1.06 -12.77
C LEU A 340 1.79 0.71 -13.51
N HIS A 341 1.72 0.72 -14.82
CA HIS A 341 2.79 0.33 -15.73
C HIS A 341 3.14 1.43 -16.72
N SER A 342 4.22 1.23 -17.47
CA SER A 342 4.50 1.94 -18.71
C SER A 342 4.80 0.93 -19.81
N ASP A 343 4.14 1.11 -20.95
CA ASP A 343 4.18 0.18 -22.07
C ASP A 343 5.48 0.26 -22.88
N ALA A 344 5.66 -0.66 -23.78
CA ALA A 344 6.68 -0.70 -24.81
C ALA A 344 6.11 -0.27 -26.16
N GLY A 345 6.93 0.42 -26.96
CA GLY A 345 6.55 0.86 -28.29
C GLY A 345 6.66 2.37 -28.48
N TYR A 346 6.65 2.76 -29.74
CA TYR A 346 6.78 4.17 -30.15
C TYR A 346 6.13 4.38 -31.53
N ASN A 347 5.74 5.61 -31.84
CA ASN A 347 5.27 5.96 -33.16
C ASN A 347 6.46 6.11 -34.14
N PRO A 348 6.31 5.62 -35.39
CA PRO A 348 7.40 5.66 -36.39
C PRO A 348 7.87 7.08 -36.73
N ASP A 349 7.04 8.10 -36.50
CA ASP A 349 7.40 9.51 -36.72
C ASP A 349 8.40 10.05 -35.70
N GLY A 350 8.59 9.35 -34.56
CA GLY A 350 9.47 9.74 -33.47
C GLY A 350 9.11 11.07 -32.78
N GLN A 351 7.96 11.66 -33.09
CA GLN A 351 7.53 12.98 -32.60
C GLN A 351 6.23 12.92 -31.80
N SER A 352 5.29 12.10 -32.21
CA SER A 352 4.01 11.92 -31.52
C SER A 352 4.12 10.95 -30.34
N THR A 353 3.35 11.21 -29.27
CA THR A 353 3.28 10.34 -28.11
C THR A 353 2.64 8.99 -28.44
N TRP A 354 3.15 7.90 -27.86
CA TRP A 354 2.53 6.57 -27.93
C TRP A 354 1.26 6.54 -27.10
N GLY A 355 1.32 7.10 -25.89
CA GLY A 355 0.18 7.38 -25.03
C GLY A 355 -0.31 6.21 -24.20
N ALA A 356 -1.54 6.34 -23.67
CA ALA A 356 -2.08 5.45 -22.67
C ALA A 356 -2.90 4.27 -23.24
N LEU A 357 -2.75 3.12 -22.56
CA LEU A 357 -3.50 1.89 -22.79
C LEU A 357 -4.01 1.35 -21.45
N ALA A 358 -5.19 0.74 -21.42
CA ALA A 358 -5.67 0.05 -20.24
C ALA A 358 -6.04 -1.39 -20.53
N ILE A 359 -5.91 -2.26 -19.52
CA ILE A 359 -6.16 -3.70 -19.62
C ILE A 359 -7.12 -4.13 -18.51
N CYS A 360 -8.07 -4.98 -18.86
CA CYS A 360 -8.96 -5.69 -17.94
C CYS A 360 -9.08 -7.16 -18.38
N THR A 361 -9.74 -7.97 -17.54
CA THR A 361 -10.13 -9.35 -17.88
C THR A 361 -11.58 -9.55 -17.47
N THR A 362 -12.48 -9.80 -18.44
CA THR A 362 -13.90 -10.01 -18.17
C THR A 362 -14.34 -11.46 -18.26
N ASP A 363 -13.61 -12.33 -18.95
CA ASP A 363 -13.96 -13.71 -19.27
C ASP A 363 -13.37 -14.77 -18.33
N PHE A 364 -13.03 -14.38 -17.10
CA PHE A 364 -12.45 -15.28 -16.09
C PHE A 364 -13.44 -15.54 -14.96
N ASN A 365 -13.49 -16.77 -14.43
CA ASN A 365 -14.45 -17.20 -13.37
C ASN A 365 -15.90 -16.88 -13.75
N ASP A 366 -16.35 -17.31 -14.93
CA ASP A 366 -17.70 -17.06 -15.45
C ASP A 366 -18.08 -15.57 -15.48
N GLY A 367 -17.09 -14.69 -15.61
CA GLY A 367 -17.28 -13.23 -15.64
C GLY A 367 -17.57 -12.60 -14.29
N MET A 368 -17.32 -13.32 -13.18
CA MET A 368 -17.65 -12.87 -11.83
C MET A 368 -16.40 -12.73 -10.96
N LEU A 369 -16.45 -11.78 -10.03
CA LEU A 369 -15.52 -11.63 -8.90
C LEU A 369 -16.01 -12.42 -7.69
N ASN A 370 -15.17 -12.58 -6.69
CA ASN A 370 -15.48 -13.40 -5.50
C ASN A 370 -16.74 -12.96 -4.72
N SER A 371 -17.04 -11.67 -4.74
CA SER A 371 -18.25 -11.09 -4.15
C SER A 371 -19.53 -11.30 -4.97
N GLY A 372 -19.44 -11.85 -6.18
CA GLY A 372 -20.54 -11.91 -7.13
C GLY A 372 -20.71 -10.65 -8.00
N ILE A 373 -19.81 -9.67 -7.86
CA ILE A 373 -19.76 -8.50 -8.76
C ILE A 373 -19.28 -8.96 -10.14
N SER A 374 -19.90 -8.46 -11.21
CA SER A 374 -19.48 -8.71 -12.58
C SER A 374 -18.08 -8.13 -12.85
N ARG A 375 -17.22 -8.89 -13.53
CA ARG A 375 -15.90 -8.41 -14.02
C ARG A 375 -16.00 -7.26 -15.04
N PHE A 376 -17.18 -6.96 -15.55
CA PHE A 376 -17.41 -5.74 -16.34
C PHE A 376 -17.13 -4.46 -15.51
N ALA A 377 -17.27 -4.48 -14.20
CA ALA A 377 -16.82 -3.38 -13.34
C ALA A 377 -15.33 -3.05 -13.54
N SER A 378 -14.49 -4.07 -13.73
CA SER A 378 -13.07 -3.89 -14.09
C SER A 378 -12.89 -3.24 -15.46
N LYS A 379 -13.74 -3.57 -16.43
CA LYS A 379 -13.71 -2.97 -17.78
C LYS A 379 -14.09 -1.50 -17.76
N ASP A 380 -15.14 -1.15 -17.02
CA ASP A 380 -15.58 0.23 -16.85
C ASP A 380 -14.50 1.08 -16.16
N PHE A 381 -13.89 0.53 -15.12
CA PHE A 381 -12.75 1.17 -14.43
C PHE A 381 -11.56 1.38 -15.36
N ALA A 382 -11.13 0.34 -16.08
CA ALA A 382 -10.02 0.41 -17.04
C ALA A 382 -10.28 1.44 -18.15
N LYS A 383 -11.52 1.45 -18.68
CA LYS A 383 -11.94 2.43 -19.69
C LYS A 383 -11.86 3.86 -19.16
N ALA A 384 -12.38 4.10 -17.96
CA ALA A 384 -12.36 5.42 -17.33
C ALA A 384 -10.93 5.89 -17.07
N LEU A 385 -10.03 5.01 -16.59
CA LEU A 385 -8.62 5.33 -16.35
C LEU A 385 -7.94 5.82 -17.64
N ARG A 386 -8.07 5.06 -18.73
CA ARG A 386 -7.45 5.43 -20.01
C ARG A 386 -8.03 6.73 -20.57
N ASP A 387 -9.35 6.85 -20.61
CA ASP A 387 -10.03 7.96 -21.27
C ASP A 387 -9.78 9.29 -20.55
N ASN A 388 -9.87 9.29 -19.22
CA ASN A 388 -9.60 10.48 -18.41
C ASN A 388 -8.11 10.86 -18.44
N LEU A 389 -7.21 9.87 -18.41
CA LEU A 389 -5.78 10.14 -18.50
C LEU A 389 -5.42 10.80 -19.84
N VAL A 390 -5.94 10.28 -20.94
CA VAL A 390 -5.72 10.86 -22.27
C VAL A 390 -6.28 12.28 -22.36
N GLU A 391 -7.46 12.53 -21.82
CA GLU A 391 -8.10 13.84 -21.79
C GLU A 391 -7.25 14.86 -20.98
N ASP A 392 -6.88 14.52 -19.72
CA ASP A 392 -6.12 15.41 -18.85
C ASP A 392 -4.72 15.68 -19.43
N MET A 393 -4.05 14.66 -20.01
CA MET A 393 -2.75 14.82 -20.64
C MET A 393 -2.82 15.67 -21.93
N THR A 394 -3.87 15.47 -22.74
CA THR A 394 -4.10 16.28 -23.94
C THR A 394 -4.36 17.75 -23.60
N ASN A 395 -5.15 17.99 -22.55
CA ASN A 395 -5.43 19.36 -22.08
C ASN A 395 -4.18 20.07 -21.53
N THR A 396 -3.23 19.31 -20.97
CA THR A 396 -2.02 19.90 -20.35
C THR A 396 -0.86 20.03 -21.33
N PHE A 397 -0.64 19.03 -22.19
CA PHE A 397 0.56 18.92 -23.03
C PHE A 397 0.27 18.96 -24.55
N GLY A 398 -0.99 19.14 -24.95
CA GLY A 398 -1.42 19.05 -26.33
C GLY A 398 -1.78 17.60 -26.70
N SER A 399 -1.48 17.17 -27.93
CA SER A 399 -1.86 15.84 -28.40
C SER A 399 -1.20 14.72 -27.57
N PHE A 400 -2.01 13.82 -27.01
CA PHE A 400 -1.54 12.65 -26.28
C PHE A 400 -2.20 11.38 -26.85
N GLY A 401 -1.41 10.32 -27.07
CA GLY A 401 -1.87 9.12 -27.72
C GLY A 401 -2.94 8.36 -26.92
N LYS A 402 -4.05 8.02 -27.59
CA LYS A 402 -5.08 7.13 -27.03
C LYS A 402 -4.97 5.76 -27.69
N ARG A 403 -4.61 4.76 -26.90
CA ARG A 403 -4.46 3.40 -27.38
C ARG A 403 -5.68 2.54 -27.01
N TYR A 404 -5.51 1.24 -27.06
CA TYR A 404 -6.59 0.28 -26.90
C TYR A 404 -7.09 0.19 -25.45
N LEU A 405 -8.31 -0.26 -25.27
CA LEU A 405 -8.80 -0.94 -24.07
C LEU A 405 -8.72 -2.44 -24.37
N TRP A 406 -7.78 -3.13 -23.74
CA TRP A 406 -7.58 -4.56 -23.95
C TRP A 406 -8.35 -5.36 -22.90
N ASP A 407 -9.26 -6.20 -23.38
CA ASP A 407 -9.89 -7.24 -22.57
C ASP A 407 -9.13 -8.53 -22.82
N ARG A 408 -8.15 -8.81 -21.94
CA ARG A 408 -7.20 -9.92 -22.13
C ARG A 408 -6.79 -10.53 -20.81
N ASN A 409 -6.44 -11.81 -20.86
CA ASN A 409 -6.05 -12.62 -19.71
C ASN A 409 -4.62 -12.29 -19.21
N TYR A 410 -4.48 -11.20 -18.45
CA TYR A 410 -3.24 -10.87 -17.72
C TYR A 410 -3.37 -11.24 -16.24
N SER A 411 -2.28 -11.67 -15.62
CA SER A 411 -2.30 -12.08 -14.20
C SER A 411 -2.79 -10.97 -13.27
N GLU A 412 -2.39 -9.73 -13.49
CA GLU A 412 -2.71 -8.57 -12.66
C GLU A 412 -4.15 -8.05 -12.85
N THR A 413 -4.89 -8.57 -13.82
CA THR A 413 -6.32 -8.26 -14.03
C THR A 413 -7.24 -9.47 -13.88
N ARG A 414 -6.68 -10.69 -14.02
CA ARG A 414 -7.41 -11.94 -13.83
C ARG A 414 -7.46 -12.38 -12.38
N LEU A 415 -6.30 -12.32 -11.68
CA LEU A 415 -6.16 -12.88 -10.34
C LEU A 415 -6.80 -12.04 -9.23
N PRO A 416 -6.82 -10.68 -9.28
CA PRO A 416 -7.53 -9.94 -8.25
C PRO A 416 -9.02 -10.29 -8.23
N GLU A 417 -9.56 -10.45 -7.04
CA GLU A 417 -10.97 -10.80 -6.83
C GLU A 417 -11.83 -9.59 -6.43
N VAL A 418 -11.35 -8.40 -6.76
CA VAL A 418 -12.05 -7.12 -6.71
C VAL A 418 -11.93 -6.42 -8.07
N PRO A 419 -12.74 -5.41 -8.39
CA PRO A 419 -12.56 -4.61 -9.59
C PRO A 419 -11.12 -4.18 -9.76
N SER A 420 -10.53 -4.44 -10.92
CA SER A 420 -9.09 -4.28 -11.15
C SER A 420 -8.75 -3.88 -12.56
N ALA A 421 -7.65 -3.16 -12.73
CA ALA A 421 -7.12 -2.78 -14.04
C ALA A 421 -5.59 -2.74 -14.03
N ILE A 422 -4.99 -2.84 -15.22
CA ILE A 422 -3.67 -2.33 -15.53
C ILE A 422 -3.85 -1.02 -16.29
N ILE A 423 -3.14 0.02 -15.89
CA ILE A 423 -2.97 1.23 -16.70
C ILE A 423 -1.52 1.34 -17.16
N GLU A 424 -1.33 1.27 -18.47
CA GLU A 424 -0.10 1.65 -19.14
C GLU A 424 -0.16 3.15 -19.35
N MET A 425 0.45 3.91 -18.46
CA MET A 425 0.28 5.37 -18.39
C MET A 425 0.80 6.09 -19.63
N LEU A 426 1.84 5.53 -20.25
CA LEU A 426 2.54 5.99 -21.44
C LEU A 426 3.57 4.93 -21.85
N SER A 427 4.43 5.18 -22.83
CA SER A 427 5.48 4.24 -23.21
C SER A 427 6.87 4.70 -22.73
N HIS A 428 7.58 3.80 -22.00
CA HIS A 428 8.98 4.01 -21.63
C HIS A 428 9.97 3.83 -22.80
N GLN A 429 9.49 3.42 -23.98
CA GLN A 429 10.29 3.33 -25.22
C GLN A 429 10.08 4.52 -26.17
N SER A 430 9.06 5.35 -25.91
CA SER A 430 8.76 6.54 -26.72
C SER A 430 9.45 7.76 -26.12
N PHE A 431 10.35 8.40 -26.90
CA PHE A 431 11.03 9.61 -26.45
C PHE A 431 10.06 10.78 -26.15
N PRO A 432 9.02 11.05 -26.99
CA PRO A 432 8.02 12.05 -26.69
C PRO A 432 7.27 11.78 -25.37
N ASP A 433 6.89 10.52 -25.11
CA ASP A 433 6.26 10.13 -23.83
C ASP A 433 7.21 10.38 -22.65
N MET A 434 8.47 9.96 -22.76
CA MET A 434 9.43 10.06 -21.67
C MET A 434 9.84 11.51 -21.38
N ARG A 435 9.77 12.42 -22.35
CA ARG A 435 9.93 13.85 -22.09
C ARG A 435 8.86 14.37 -21.13
N ILE A 436 7.60 14.00 -21.36
CA ILE A 436 6.48 14.36 -20.48
C ILE A 436 6.64 13.63 -19.13
N ALA A 437 6.97 12.36 -19.19
CA ALA A 437 7.10 11.50 -18.03
C ALA A 437 8.19 11.93 -17.03
N GLN A 438 9.26 12.55 -17.48
CA GLN A 438 10.33 13.08 -16.63
C GLN A 438 10.04 14.50 -16.12
N ASP A 439 9.07 15.18 -16.71
CA ASP A 439 8.60 16.48 -16.23
C ASP A 439 7.80 16.29 -14.93
N PRO A 440 8.11 17.03 -13.84
CA PRO A 440 7.31 17.00 -12.61
C PRO A 440 5.82 17.31 -12.84
N MET A 441 5.48 18.22 -13.77
CA MET A 441 4.09 18.50 -14.15
C MET A 441 3.44 17.30 -14.83
N GLY A 442 4.20 16.56 -15.68
CA GLY A 442 3.72 15.33 -16.30
C GLY A 442 3.39 14.27 -15.27
N LYS A 443 4.29 14.03 -14.31
CA LYS A 443 4.08 13.10 -13.20
C LYS A 443 2.86 13.48 -12.34
N PHE A 444 2.75 14.77 -12.01
CA PHE A 444 1.62 15.28 -11.24
C PHE A 444 0.31 15.13 -12.00
N THR A 445 0.26 15.46 -13.30
CA THR A 445 -0.94 15.35 -14.13
C THR A 445 -1.40 13.90 -14.26
N ILE A 446 -0.48 12.97 -14.52
CA ILE A 446 -0.77 11.53 -14.56
C ILE A 446 -1.37 11.06 -13.22
N ALA A 447 -0.69 11.34 -12.12
CA ALA A 447 -1.13 10.91 -10.80
C ALA A 447 -2.49 11.52 -10.43
N ARG A 448 -2.70 12.82 -10.71
CA ARG A 448 -3.96 13.51 -10.42
C ARG A 448 -5.12 12.99 -11.27
N SER A 449 -4.90 12.67 -12.53
CA SER A 449 -5.89 12.07 -13.40
C SER A 449 -6.35 10.71 -12.89
N ILE A 450 -5.41 9.85 -12.52
CA ILE A 450 -5.68 8.52 -11.96
C ILE A 450 -6.41 8.65 -10.61
N TYR A 451 -5.94 9.54 -9.71
CA TYR A 451 -6.61 9.82 -8.44
C TYR A 451 -8.07 10.23 -8.64
N LYS A 452 -8.34 11.20 -9.51
CA LYS A 452 -9.69 11.67 -9.82
C LYS A 452 -10.59 10.56 -10.39
N THR A 453 -9.99 9.69 -11.20
CA THR A 453 -10.71 8.54 -11.78
C THR A 453 -11.08 7.51 -10.71
N ILE A 454 -10.14 7.14 -9.84
CA ILE A 454 -10.41 6.23 -8.71
C ILE A 454 -11.49 6.84 -7.81
N LEU A 455 -11.33 8.10 -7.40
CA LEU A 455 -12.30 8.81 -6.58
C LEU A 455 -13.69 8.79 -7.19
N ARG A 456 -13.82 9.08 -8.49
CA ARG A 456 -15.11 9.10 -9.19
C ARG A 456 -15.71 7.70 -9.29
N PHE A 457 -14.89 6.70 -9.62
CA PHE A 457 -15.35 5.33 -9.77
C PHE A 457 -15.87 4.79 -8.43
N VAL A 458 -15.13 4.96 -7.35
CA VAL A 458 -15.53 4.51 -6.01
C VAL A 458 -16.77 5.28 -5.54
N SER A 459 -16.77 6.62 -5.61
CA SER A 459 -17.90 7.43 -5.17
C SER A 459 -19.20 7.07 -5.90
N SER A 460 -19.11 6.86 -7.23
CA SER A 460 -20.31 6.52 -8.03
C SER A 460 -20.88 5.14 -7.70
N ASN A 461 -20.02 4.18 -7.36
CA ASN A 461 -20.47 2.82 -7.02
C ASN A 461 -21.04 2.71 -5.59
N HIS A 462 -20.72 3.66 -4.72
CA HIS A 462 -21.22 3.72 -3.34
C HIS A 462 -22.24 4.84 -3.11
N ASP A 463 -22.70 5.48 -4.18
CA ASP A 463 -23.63 6.64 -4.10
C ASP A 463 -23.13 7.77 -3.19
N GLU A 464 -21.81 7.97 -3.17
CA GLU A 464 -21.13 8.97 -2.35
C GLU A 464 -20.79 10.23 -3.16
N PRO A 465 -20.76 11.42 -2.54
CA PRO A 465 -20.38 12.65 -3.22
C PRO A 465 -18.95 12.60 -3.78
N TYR A 466 -18.79 13.03 -5.03
CA TYR A 466 -17.48 13.23 -5.63
C TYR A 466 -16.84 14.54 -5.13
N VAL A 467 -15.90 14.44 -4.21
CA VAL A 467 -15.19 15.59 -3.61
C VAL A 467 -13.68 15.41 -3.74
N VAL A 468 -13.08 16.24 -4.60
CA VAL A 468 -11.61 16.26 -4.76
C VAL A 468 -10.98 16.99 -3.58
N GLN A 469 -10.14 16.29 -2.82
CA GLN A 469 -9.42 16.88 -1.70
C GLN A 469 -8.16 17.61 -2.20
N PRO A 470 -7.88 18.85 -1.73
CA PRO A 470 -6.62 19.50 -2.02
C PRO A 470 -5.46 18.80 -1.31
N LEU A 471 -4.27 18.86 -1.88
CA LEU A 471 -3.05 18.48 -1.16
C LEU A 471 -2.72 19.52 -0.10
N ALA A 472 -2.05 19.10 0.97
CA ALA A 472 -1.45 20.04 1.90
C ALA A 472 -0.42 20.93 1.16
N PRO A 473 -0.37 22.24 1.44
CA PRO A 473 0.64 23.11 0.84
C PRO A 473 2.04 22.65 1.25
N ASN A 474 2.96 22.63 0.28
CA ASN A 474 4.35 22.27 0.55
C ASN A 474 5.09 23.33 1.34
N HIS A 475 4.64 24.57 1.23
CA HIS A 475 5.22 25.73 1.92
C HIS A 475 4.11 26.74 2.20
N PHE A 476 4.14 27.31 3.38
CA PHE A 476 3.30 28.43 3.78
C PHE A 476 4.19 29.48 4.47
N SER A 477 4.15 30.71 3.99
CA SER A 477 4.82 31.85 4.63
C SER A 477 3.81 32.96 4.89
N VAL A 478 3.98 33.63 5.99
CA VAL A 478 3.25 34.85 6.34
C VAL A 478 4.28 35.97 6.49
N GLU A 479 4.13 37.00 5.69
CA GLU A 479 4.88 38.25 5.87
C GLU A 479 3.95 39.25 6.57
N VAL A 480 4.44 39.83 7.62
CA VAL A 480 3.73 40.87 8.36
C VAL A 480 4.28 42.20 7.88
N ASP A 481 3.41 43.08 7.39
CA ASP A 481 3.81 44.43 7.00
C ASP A 481 4.12 45.35 8.20
N GLU A 482 4.53 46.57 7.95
CA GLU A 482 4.86 47.56 9.01
C GLU A 482 3.64 47.88 9.88
N LEU A 483 2.44 47.55 9.47
CA LEU A 483 1.17 47.76 10.21
C LEU A 483 0.72 46.53 10.96
N GLY A 484 1.42 45.40 10.85
CA GLY A 484 1.13 44.15 11.58
C GLY A 484 0.03 43.30 10.94
N TYR A 485 -0.21 43.46 9.65
CA TYR A 485 -1.19 42.64 8.86
C TYR A 485 -0.48 41.64 7.97
#